data_155467c94e9b32bda2ff47a8c1faf40c
#
_entry.id   155467c94e9b32bda2ff47a8c1faf40c
#
_cell.length_a   1.000
_cell.length_b   1.000
_cell.length_c   1.000
_cell.angle_alpha   90.00
_cell.angle_beta   90.00
_cell.angle_gamma   90.00
#
_symmetry.space_group_name_H-M   'P 1'
#
loop_
_entity.id
_entity.type
_entity.pdbx_description
1 polymer ?
#
loop_
_entity_poly.entity_id
_entity_poly.type
_entity_poly.pdbx_seq_one_letter_code
_entity_poly.pdbx_strand_id
1 'polypeptide(L)'
;MTTADVTIRRGAAGDLKAIVDLNTAMAVEMKSKVISSTRLRDGVTAVLGSSNLGFYVLANSGGTVLGVLHVIPEWNPWRNGYFWKIENVFVSREWRRKGVYRAMHDYVVDSAQKEADVCGIRLFAVETNVGARRAYEDAGMMQEPCRLFEIDFLFGD
;
A
#
# COMPACT_ATOMS: atom_id res chain seq x y z
N MET A 1 -7.94 18.71 13.61
CA MET A 1 -7.15 18.56 12.39
C MET A 1 -8.09 18.08 11.28
N THR A 2 -8.24 18.86 10.29
CA THR A 2 -9.10 18.55 9.12
C THR A 2 -8.26 17.87 8.05
N THR A 3 -8.89 17.07 7.19
CA THR A 3 -8.26 16.45 6.00
C THR A 3 -7.63 17.48 5.04
N ALA A 4 -7.95 18.75 5.19
CA ALA A 4 -7.39 19.84 4.38
C ALA A 4 -5.85 19.99 4.52
N ASP A 5 -5.26 19.45 5.59
CA ASP A 5 -3.82 19.54 5.85
C ASP A 5 -3.04 18.27 5.46
N VAL A 6 -3.72 17.29 4.83
CA VAL A 6 -3.07 16.05 4.41
C VAL A 6 -2.53 16.19 2.99
N THR A 7 -1.24 15.95 2.83
CA THR A 7 -0.58 15.89 1.52
C THR A 7 -0.22 14.46 1.17
N ILE A 8 -0.41 14.08 -0.11
CA ILE A 8 -0.05 12.75 -0.62
C ILE A 8 1.16 12.88 -1.52
N ARG A 9 2.14 12.01 -1.34
CA ARG A 9 3.37 12.00 -2.13
C ARG A 9 4.01 10.62 -2.20
N ARG A 10 4.95 10.46 -3.11
CA ARG A 10 5.81 9.26 -3.11
C ARG A 10 6.78 9.28 -1.93
N GLY A 11 7.10 8.09 -1.42
CA GLY A 11 8.14 7.90 -0.43
C GLY A 11 9.53 8.11 -1.01
N ALA A 12 10.45 8.57 -0.18
CA ALA A 12 11.86 8.78 -0.51
C ALA A 12 12.75 8.11 0.55
N ALA A 13 14.06 8.05 0.31
CA ALA A 13 15.01 7.39 1.22
C ALA A 13 14.92 7.89 2.67
N GLY A 14 14.64 9.18 2.88
CA GLY A 14 14.46 9.77 4.21
C GLY A 14 13.23 9.29 4.97
N ASP A 15 12.30 8.62 4.30
CA ASP A 15 11.06 8.10 4.90
C ASP A 15 11.20 6.69 5.48
N LEU A 16 12.37 6.06 5.35
CA LEU A 16 12.61 4.68 5.76
C LEU A 16 12.06 4.37 7.15
N LYS A 17 12.40 5.20 8.14
CA LYS A 17 11.95 4.99 9.52
C LYS A 17 10.42 5.05 9.64
N ALA A 18 9.80 6.05 9.06
CA ALA A 18 8.34 6.22 9.13
C ALA A 18 7.60 5.06 8.45
N ILE A 19 8.09 4.59 7.29
CA ILE A 19 7.51 3.44 6.58
C ILE A 19 7.64 2.16 7.43
N VAL A 20 8.81 1.91 8.00
CA VAL A 20 9.04 0.76 8.88
C VAL A 20 8.13 0.81 10.11
N ASP A 21 8.02 1.97 10.76
CA ASP A 21 7.17 2.14 11.94
C ASP A 21 5.68 1.87 11.63
N LEU A 22 5.16 2.38 10.51
CA LEU A 22 3.77 2.16 10.10
C LEU A 22 3.50 0.69 9.71
N ASN A 23 4.43 0.03 9.02
CA ASN A 23 4.31 -1.40 8.70
C ASN A 23 4.37 -2.26 9.96
N THR A 24 5.19 -1.90 10.94
CA THR A 24 5.25 -2.58 12.24
C THR A 24 3.92 -2.42 13.00
N ALA A 25 3.37 -1.21 13.02
CA ALA A 25 2.07 -0.94 13.64
C ALA A 25 0.94 -1.73 12.96
N MET A 26 0.95 -1.82 11.64
CA MET A 26 0.01 -2.64 10.87
C MET A 26 0.12 -4.13 11.26
N ALA A 27 1.32 -4.68 11.31
CA ALA A 27 1.55 -6.08 11.67
C ALA A 27 1.02 -6.40 13.08
N VAL A 28 1.26 -5.51 14.05
CA VAL A 28 0.74 -5.65 15.41
C VAL A 28 -0.79 -5.64 15.42
N GLU A 29 -1.40 -4.69 14.72
CA GLU A 29 -2.86 -4.54 14.68
C GLU A 29 -3.54 -5.76 14.01
N MET A 30 -2.95 -6.28 12.94
CA MET A 30 -3.45 -7.45 12.22
C MET A 30 -3.12 -8.77 12.92
N LYS A 31 -2.40 -8.76 14.03
CA LYS A 31 -1.88 -9.95 14.73
C LYS A 31 -1.13 -10.88 13.77
N SER A 32 -0.39 -10.28 12.86
CA SER A 32 0.43 -10.99 11.89
C SER A 32 1.57 -11.74 12.57
N LYS A 33 2.13 -12.74 11.87
CA LYS A 33 3.34 -13.44 12.31
C LYS A 33 4.45 -12.43 12.60
N VAL A 34 5.31 -12.75 13.56
CA VAL A 34 6.42 -11.88 13.98
C VAL A 34 7.34 -11.59 12.78
N ILE A 35 7.38 -10.33 12.40
CA ILE A 35 8.31 -9.85 11.36
C ILE A 35 9.60 -9.43 12.04
N SER A 36 10.74 -9.97 11.57
CA SER A 36 12.05 -9.46 11.98
C SER A 36 12.17 -7.99 11.58
N SER A 37 12.45 -7.12 12.55
CA SER A 37 12.61 -5.68 12.30
C SER A 37 13.74 -5.39 11.30
N THR A 38 14.83 -6.16 11.35
CA THR A 38 15.94 -6.07 10.40
C THR A 38 15.47 -6.42 8.99
N ARG A 39 14.78 -7.55 8.83
CA ARG A 39 14.27 -8.00 7.53
C ARG A 39 13.28 -7.00 6.93
N LEU A 40 12.36 -6.46 7.72
CA LEU A 40 11.43 -5.42 7.27
C LEU A 40 12.19 -4.17 6.82
N ARG A 41 13.15 -3.70 7.62
CA ARG A 41 13.97 -2.54 7.29
C ARG A 41 14.74 -2.74 5.98
N ASP A 42 15.37 -3.89 5.80
CA ASP A 42 16.12 -4.23 4.59
C ASP A 42 15.18 -4.28 3.37
N GLY A 43 13.99 -4.86 3.52
CA GLY A 43 12.98 -4.91 2.47
C GLY A 43 12.47 -3.53 2.06
N VAL A 44 12.18 -2.65 3.01
CA VAL A 44 11.78 -1.26 2.72
C VAL A 44 12.91 -0.49 2.05
N THR A 45 14.15 -0.67 2.53
CA THR A 45 15.34 -0.06 1.92
C THR A 45 15.49 -0.49 0.46
N ALA A 46 15.29 -1.76 0.16
CA ALA A 46 15.36 -2.28 -1.21
C ALA A 46 14.33 -1.61 -2.14
N VAL A 47 13.08 -1.47 -1.69
CA VAL A 47 12.02 -0.80 -2.46
C VAL A 47 12.37 0.67 -2.71
N LEU A 48 12.84 1.38 -1.67
CA LEU A 48 13.22 2.79 -1.80
C LEU A 48 14.41 2.99 -2.76
N GLY A 49 15.24 1.96 -2.94
CA GLY A 49 16.42 1.99 -3.80
C GLY A 49 16.22 1.44 -5.21
N SER A 50 15.06 0.86 -5.54
CA SER A 50 14.83 0.20 -6.83
C SER A 50 13.40 0.37 -7.34
N SER A 51 13.24 1.04 -8.46
CA SER A 51 11.94 1.23 -9.12
C SER A 51 11.28 -0.09 -9.58
N ASN A 52 12.07 -1.14 -9.81
CA ASN A 52 11.56 -2.46 -10.19
C ASN A 52 10.77 -3.14 -9.05
N LEU A 53 11.05 -2.75 -7.81
CA LEU A 53 10.33 -3.25 -6.64
C LEU A 53 9.11 -2.40 -6.28
N GLY A 54 8.83 -1.38 -7.07
CA GLY A 54 7.73 -0.48 -6.87
C GLY A 54 8.09 0.79 -6.10
N PHE A 55 7.10 1.38 -5.46
CA PHE A 55 7.27 2.61 -4.69
C PHE A 55 6.24 2.70 -3.57
N TYR A 56 6.55 3.50 -2.57
CA TYR A 56 5.60 3.84 -1.51
C TYR A 56 4.83 5.11 -1.85
N VAL A 57 3.57 5.15 -1.45
CA VAL A 57 2.76 6.37 -1.38
C VAL A 57 2.48 6.68 0.07
N LEU A 58 2.71 7.91 0.47
CA LEU A 58 2.63 8.37 1.85
C LEU A 58 1.60 9.50 1.97
N ALA A 59 0.85 9.46 3.06
CA ALA A 59 0.02 10.56 3.51
C ALA A 59 0.72 11.28 4.66
N ASN A 60 0.87 12.60 4.54
CA ASN A 60 1.57 13.46 5.50
C ASN A 60 0.66 14.55 6.03
N SER A 61 0.81 14.89 7.30
CA SER A 61 0.25 16.10 7.90
C SER A 61 1.21 16.67 8.94
N GLY A 62 1.49 17.96 8.87
CA GLY A 62 2.37 18.64 9.83
C GLY A 62 3.77 18.02 9.95
N GLY A 63 4.34 17.47 8.86
CA GLY A 63 5.63 16.81 8.87
C GLY A 63 5.61 15.36 9.36
N THR A 64 4.45 14.84 9.76
CA THR A 64 4.28 13.46 10.23
C THR A 64 3.66 12.60 9.16
N VAL A 65 4.24 11.42 8.89
CA VAL A 65 3.67 10.39 8.01
C VAL A 65 2.60 9.65 8.79
N LEU A 66 1.38 9.64 8.28
CA LEU A 66 0.21 9.06 8.94
C LEU A 66 -0.46 7.93 8.16
N GLY A 67 -0.04 7.74 6.92
CA GLY A 67 -0.52 6.65 6.08
C GLY A 67 0.54 6.20 5.09
N VAL A 68 0.50 4.92 4.74
CA VAL A 68 1.42 4.27 3.80
C VAL A 68 0.67 3.24 2.97
N LEU A 69 1.06 3.12 1.72
CA LEU A 69 0.80 1.94 0.88
C LEU A 69 2.00 1.68 -0.03
N HIS A 70 2.16 0.42 -0.43
CA HIS A 70 3.18 -0.01 -1.38
C HIS A 70 2.52 -0.33 -2.72
N VAL A 71 3.06 0.21 -3.81
CA VAL A 71 2.65 -0.12 -5.18
C VAL A 71 3.72 -0.98 -5.82
N ILE A 72 3.32 -2.16 -6.28
CA ILE A 72 4.21 -3.14 -6.94
C ILE A 72 3.79 -3.27 -8.40
N PRO A 73 4.71 -3.06 -9.37
CA PRO A 73 4.41 -3.31 -10.77
C PRO A 73 4.45 -4.82 -11.07
N GLU A 74 3.34 -5.35 -11.58
CA GLU A 74 3.22 -6.74 -12.02
C GLU A 74 2.97 -6.79 -13.54
N TRP A 75 3.92 -7.35 -14.29
CA TRP A 75 3.78 -7.49 -15.74
C TRP A 75 2.66 -8.46 -16.10
N ASN A 76 1.82 -8.04 -17.03
CA ASN A 76 0.75 -8.87 -17.59
C ASN A 76 0.92 -9.00 -19.12
N PRO A 77 1.35 -10.18 -19.64
CA PRO A 77 1.58 -10.34 -21.05
C PRO A 77 0.31 -10.29 -21.91
N TRP A 78 -0.84 -10.60 -21.35
CA TRP A 78 -2.12 -10.53 -22.07
C TRP A 78 -2.53 -9.09 -22.36
N ARG A 79 -2.07 -8.15 -21.55
CA ARG A 79 -2.35 -6.72 -21.68
C ARG A 79 -1.15 -5.94 -22.23
N ASN A 80 -0.01 -6.60 -22.37
CA ASN A 80 1.26 -5.96 -22.72
C ASN A 80 1.51 -4.72 -21.86
N GLY A 81 1.34 -4.87 -20.57
CA GLY A 81 1.44 -3.78 -19.61
C GLY A 81 1.50 -4.23 -18.16
N TYR A 82 1.69 -3.29 -17.27
CA TYR A 82 1.74 -3.53 -15.84
C TYR A 82 0.39 -3.33 -15.18
N PHE A 83 0.00 -4.25 -14.31
CA PHE A 83 -0.89 -3.91 -13.21
C PHE A 83 -0.07 -3.31 -12.08
N TRP A 84 -0.53 -2.22 -11.53
CA TRP A 84 -0.02 -1.71 -10.27
C TRP A 84 -0.79 -2.37 -9.12
N LYS A 85 -0.11 -3.24 -8.39
CA LYS A 85 -0.69 -3.93 -7.24
C LYS A 85 -0.43 -3.11 -5.98
N ILE A 86 -1.49 -2.78 -5.26
CA ILE A 86 -1.42 -2.08 -3.98
C ILE A 86 -1.31 -3.11 -2.86
N GLU A 87 -0.32 -2.94 -1.99
CA GLU A 87 -0.10 -3.77 -0.81
C GLU A 87 0.20 -2.93 0.44
N ASN A 88 0.08 -3.57 1.60
CA ASN A 88 0.48 -2.99 2.88
C ASN A 88 -0.16 -1.62 3.14
N VAL A 89 -1.44 -1.52 2.90
CA VAL A 89 -2.21 -0.29 3.15
C VAL A 89 -2.43 -0.12 4.65
N PHE A 90 -1.94 0.98 5.19
CA PHE A 90 -2.15 1.32 6.59
C PHE A 90 -2.35 2.82 6.75
N VAL A 91 -3.34 3.19 7.55
CA VAL A 91 -3.58 4.56 7.99
C VAL A 91 -3.66 4.56 9.51
N SER A 92 -2.94 5.45 10.14
CA SER A 92 -2.96 5.63 11.60
C SER A 92 -4.39 5.78 12.10
N ARG A 93 -4.69 5.14 13.24
CA ARG A 93 -6.07 4.93 13.71
C ARG A 93 -6.87 6.23 13.83
N GLU A 94 -6.24 7.29 14.34
CA GLU A 94 -6.84 8.61 14.53
C GLU A 94 -7.15 9.35 13.21
N TRP A 95 -6.59 8.87 12.10
CA TRP A 95 -6.79 9.43 10.77
C TRP A 95 -7.72 8.62 9.87
N ARG A 96 -8.25 7.51 10.37
CA ARG A 96 -9.21 6.67 9.64
C ARG A 96 -10.56 7.34 9.50
N ARG A 97 -11.31 6.95 8.47
CA ARG A 97 -12.64 7.49 8.14
C ARG A 97 -12.65 9.01 7.89
N LYS A 98 -11.50 9.56 7.52
CA LYS A 98 -11.31 10.98 7.17
C LYS A 98 -10.90 11.17 5.70
N GLY A 99 -11.09 10.13 4.87
CA GLY A 99 -10.77 10.19 3.44
C GLY A 99 -9.28 10.04 3.09
N VAL A 100 -8.40 9.73 4.05
CA VAL A 100 -6.95 9.60 3.81
C VAL A 100 -6.65 8.48 2.82
N TYR A 101 -7.22 7.29 3.02
CA TYR A 101 -7.04 6.19 2.05
C TYR A 101 -7.54 6.59 0.66
N ARG A 102 -8.72 7.21 0.57
CA ARG A 102 -9.26 7.65 -0.71
C ARG A 102 -8.30 8.60 -1.44
N ALA A 103 -7.72 9.56 -0.73
CA ALA A 103 -6.74 10.48 -1.31
C ALA A 103 -5.48 9.75 -1.79
N MET A 104 -4.98 8.75 -1.03
CA MET A 104 -3.84 7.92 -1.45
C MET A 104 -4.20 7.07 -2.68
N HIS A 105 -5.38 6.48 -2.71
CA HIS A 105 -5.87 5.70 -3.85
C HIS A 105 -5.99 6.56 -5.11
N ASP A 106 -6.63 7.72 -5.01
CA ASP A 106 -6.79 8.64 -6.13
C ASP A 106 -5.43 9.09 -6.68
N TYR A 107 -4.45 9.34 -5.80
CA TYR A 107 -3.07 9.63 -6.21
C TYR A 107 -2.46 8.49 -7.04
N VAL A 108 -2.68 7.23 -6.64
CA VAL A 108 -2.19 6.07 -7.39
C VAL A 108 -2.89 5.98 -8.74
N VAL A 109 -4.21 6.15 -8.80
CA VAL A 109 -4.99 6.13 -10.06
C VAL A 109 -4.50 7.23 -11.01
N ASP A 110 -4.40 8.47 -10.53
CA ASP A 110 -3.94 9.59 -11.34
C ASP A 110 -2.50 9.40 -11.85
N SER A 111 -1.64 8.82 -11.02
CA SER A 111 -0.27 8.49 -11.41
C SER A 111 -0.24 7.37 -12.46
N ALA A 112 -1.03 6.32 -12.27
CA ALA A 112 -1.10 5.18 -13.18
C ALA A 112 -1.62 5.58 -14.57
N GLN A 113 -2.60 6.46 -14.64
CA GLN A 113 -3.17 6.94 -15.90
C GLN A 113 -2.21 7.79 -16.74
N LYS A 114 -1.14 8.30 -16.13
CA LYS A 114 -0.10 9.05 -16.84
C LYS A 114 0.99 8.16 -17.43
N GLU A 115 1.04 6.88 -17.01
CA GLU A 115 2.02 5.91 -17.49
C GLU A 115 1.44 5.12 -18.66
N ALA A 116 2.13 5.13 -19.80
CA ALA A 116 1.65 4.50 -21.04
C ALA A 116 1.57 2.97 -20.96
N ASP A 117 2.37 2.36 -20.08
CA ASP A 117 2.49 0.92 -19.92
C ASP A 117 1.75 0.35 -18.69
N VAL A 118 0.98 1.18 -17.99
CA VAL A 118 0.13 0.72 -16.87
C VAL A 118 -1.28 0.46 -17.37
N CYS A 119 -1.74 -0.78 -17.23
CA CYS A 119 -3.02 -1.25 -17.73
C CYS A 119 -4.13 -1.36 -16.66
N GLY A 120 -3.80 -1.18 -15.39
CA GLY A 120 -4.79 -1.24 -14.32
C GLY A 120 -4.17 -1.25 -12.92
N ILE A 121 -5.04 -1.23 -11.93
CA ILE A 121 -4.71 -1.31 -10.52
C ILE A 121 -5.44 -2.50 -9.91
N ARG A 122 -4.78 -3.25 -9.05
CA ARG A 122 -5.40 -4.35 -8.31
C ARG A 122 -4.86 -4.44 -6.89
N LEU A 123 -5.60 -5.10 -6.01
CA LEU A 123 -5.17 -5.43 -4.66
C LEU A 123 -5.88 -6.70 -4.16
N PHE A 124 -5.32 -7.32 -3.14
CA PHE A 124 -5.97 -8.37 -2.37
C PHE A 124 -6.47 -7.80 -1.05
N ALA A 125 -7.71 -8.12 -0.71
CA ALA A 125 -8.32 -7.74 0.56
C ALA A 125 -8.56 -8.99 1.41
N VAL A 126 -8.27 -8.91 2.70
CA VAL A 126 -8.65 -9.95 3.65
C VAL A 126 -10.17 -10.01 3.73
N GLU A 127 -10.75 -11.20 3.53
CA GLU A 127 -12.20 -11.39 3.43
C GLU A 127 -12.96 -10.85 4.65
N THR A 128 -12.40 -11.00 5.83
CA THR A 128 -12.99 -10.55 7.09
C THR A 128 -12.83 -9.04 7.36
N ASN A 129 -11.98 -8.35 6.59
CA ASN A 129 -11.77 -6.91 6.76
C ASN A 129 -12.83 -6.12 5.97
N VAL A 130 -14.05 -6.09 6.51
CA VAL A 130 -15.21 -5.42 5.90
C VAL A 130 -14.97 -3.93 5.67
N GLY A 131 -14.28 -3.26 6.61
CA GLY A 131 -13.99 -1.82 6.49
C GLY A 131 -13.09 -1.50 5.30
N ALA A 132 -12.03 -2.29 5.10
CA ALA A 132 -11.14 -2.13 3.96
C ALA A 132 -11.88 -2.42 2.63
N ARG A 133 -12.66 -3.50 2.57
CA ARG A 133 -13.43 -3.83 1.37
C ARG A 133 -14.37 -2.71 0.96
N ARG A 134 -15.11 -2.13 1.91
CA ARG A 134 -15.97 -0.97 1.63
C ARG A 134 -15.18 0.22 1.10
N ALA A 135 -14.01 0.50 1.67
CA ALA A 135 -13.16 1.59 1.20
C ALA A 135 -12.72 1.37 -0.26
N TYR A 136 -12.43 0.13 -0.66
CA TYR A 136 -12.06 -0.20 -2.04
C TYR A 136 -13.24 -0.07 -3.00
N GLU A 137 -14.42 -0.57 -2.63
CA GLU A 137 -15.66 -0.45 -3.41
C GLU A 137 -16.05 1.03 -3.59
N ASP A 138 -16.00 1.82 -2.52
CA ASP A 138 -16.26 3.26 -2.55
C ASP A 138 -15.25 4.03 -3.42
N ALA A 139 -14.03 3.49 -3.56
CA ALA A 139 -13.01 4.03 -4.46
C ALA A 139 -13.20 3.58 -5.94
N GLY A 140 -14.26 2.81 -6.24
CA GLY A 140 -14.60 2.39 -7.59
C GLY A 140 -13.96 1.06 -8.03
N MET A 141 -13.36 0.31 -7.13
CA MET A 141 -12.82 -1.02 -7.44
C MET A 141 -13.96 -2.06 -7.43
N MET A 142 -13.87 -3.01 -8.34
CA MET A 142 -14.80 -4.15 -8.41
C MET A 142 -14.12 -5.41 -7.85
N GLN A 143 -14.87 -6.19 -7.09
CA GLN A 143 -14.40 -7.47 -6.59
C GLN A 143 -14.40 -8.52 -7.71
N GLU A 144 -13.26 -9.18 -7.90
CA GLU A 144 -13.12 -10.33 -8.80
C GLU A 144 -13.24 -11.65 -8.00
N PRO A 145 -13.82 -12.71 -8.58
CA PRO A 145 -14.02 -13.98 -7.89
C PRO A 145 -12.74 -14.83 -7.88
N CYS A 146 -11.69 -14.35 -7.23
CA CYS A 146 -10.43 -15.09 -7.11
C CYS A 146 -10.05 -15.32 -5.65
N ARG A 147 -9.25 -16.35 -5.41
CA ARG A 147 -8.73 -16.71 -4.09
C ARG A 147 -7.22 -16.77 -4.14
N LEU A 148 -6.57 -16.31 -3.07
CA LEU A 148 -5.14 -16.42 -2.91
C LEU A 148 -4.81 -17.84 -2.42
N PHE A 149 -3.82 -18.48 -3.07
CA PHE A 149 -3.17 -19.69 -2.61
C PHE A 149 -1.69 -19.37 -2.40
N GLU A 150 -1.13 -19.78 -1.27
CA GLU A 150 0.23 -19.43 -0.89
C GLU A 150 0.96 -20.65 -0.31
N ILE A 151 2.25 -20.76 -0.61
CA ILE A 151 3.20 -21.57 0.16
C ILE A 151 4.26 -20.60 0.67
N ASP A 152 4.32 -20.44 1.99
CA ASP A 152 5.29 -19.55 2.62
C ASP A 152 6.53 -20.34 3.04
N PHE A 153 7.69 -20.01 2.46
CA PHE A 153 8.95 -20.67 2.78
C PHE A 153 9.68 -20.05 3.99
N LEU A 154 9.22 -18.90 4.44
CA LEU A 154 9.90 -18.16 5.50
C LEU A 154 9.14 -18.23 6.84
N PHE A 155 7.82 -18.16 6.79
CA PHE A 155 6.92 -18.18 7.93
C PHE A 155 6.02 -19.41 7.91
N GLY A 156 6.46 -20.49 7.25
CA GLY A 156 5.74 -21.76 7.21
C GLY A 156 5.43 -22.26 8.62
N ASP A 157 4.30 -22.92 8.79
CA ASP A 157 3.54 -23.33 10.00
C ASP A 157 4.31 -23.46 11.30
#